data_e2f8c27465c5eb71bdd64f81893d5b69
#
_entry.id   e2f8c27465c5eb71bdd64f81893d5b69
#
_cell.length_a   1.000
_cell.length_b   1.000
_cell.length_c   1.000
_cell.angle_alpha   90.00
_cell.angle_beta   90.00
_cell.angle_gamma   90.00
#
_symmetry.space_group_name_H-M   'P 1'
#
loop_
_entity.id
_entity.type
_entity.pdbx_description
1 polymer ?
#
loop_
_entity_poly.entity_id
_entity_poly.type
_entity_poly.pdbx_seq_one_letter_code
_entity_poly.pdbx_strand_id
1 'polypeptide(L)'
;MKIINKLFAALLFISAGVAFSSCSSDDNGLKSYPVTVTLNFGDDLQIDNISDLTVIAKSDKGTSDTVKASGNQVSLVLKQGTYDFSVSGKVKDEATASVSGLTKANVYNETNVTIDLSKVNKSSLIFKTLFHAGSKLYYVYDSYFEIVNNSDEVQYLDNLIIATALAGQTTQNAWQAAGITDLYPMCNGSVVAFPGSGTDYPLQPGESVKIASDAVNHKSADYADNDACPDLSDADWEVYLSFHSAEVDNPAPNLTPIFTNNKYMKIFGFGVSSIAYALVKLPEGMTPEQFVADKSNIQTTPGTTSSMEYLMIPSKYLLDAVDVWSNSASEHYGFFLPKDDKQGVLSSQMYGGGCERRKVSSTNANGRKYYQDTNCSADDFLTDQPFVEE
;
A
#
# COMPACT_ATOMS: atom_id res chain seq x y z
N MET A 1 25.23 -21.36 54.99
CA MET A 1 26.22 -20.32 54.70
C MET A 1 26.69 -20.55 53.26
N LYS A 2 25.99 -19.92 52.26
CA LYS A 2 26.39 -19.95 50.87
C LYS A 2 26.44 -18.52 50.37
N ILE A 3 27.60 -18.13 49.92
CA ILE A 3 27.97 -16.80 49.47
C ILE A 3 27.42 -16.60 48.06
N ILE A 4 26.66 -15.51 47.87
CA ILE A 4 26.15 -15.11 46.57
C ILE A 4 27.17 -14.15 45.96
N ASN A 5 27.82 -14.59 44.88
CA ASN A 5 28.66 -13.73 44.05
C ASN A 5 27.77 -12.93 43.08
N LYS A 6 27.73 -11.62 43.26
CA LYS A 6 27.19 -10.67 42.28
C LYS A 6 28.28 -10.36 41.26
N LEU A 7 28.09 -10.81 40.03
CA LEU A 7 28.88 -10.35 38.87
C LEU A 7 28.31 -9.00 38.42
N PHE A 8 29.13 -7.96 38.57
CA PHE A 8 28.91 -6.67 37.89
C PHE A 8 29.44 -6.80 36.45
N ALA A 9 28.58 -6.76 35.46
CA ALA A 9 29.00 -6.58 34.07
C ALA A 9 29.26 -5.10 33.84
N ALA A 10 30.51 -4.74 33.59
CA ALA A 10 30.94 -3.40 33.24
C ALA A 10 30.59 -3.18 31.76
N LEU A 11 29.71 -2.21 31.48
CA LEU A 11 29.47 -1.70 30.13
C LEU A 11 30.71 -0.93 29.67
N LEU A 12 31.42 -1.47 28.70
CA LEU A 12 32.46 -0.73 27.98
C LEU A 12 31.81 0.18 26.96
N PHE A 13 31.81 1.47 27.19
CA PHE A 13 31.54 2.47 26.18
C PHE A 13 32.73 2.56 25.22
N ILE A 14 32.56 2.02 24.02
CA ILE A 14 33.48 2.34 22.91
C ILE A 14 32.96 3.61 22.24
N SER A 15 33.56 4.73 22.64
CA SER A 15 33.40 5.99 21.93
C SER A 15 34.22 5.94 20.65
N ALA A 16 33.61 5.62 19.51
CA ALA A 16 34.20 5.88 18.21
C ALA A 16 34.12 7.39 17.96
N GLY A 17 35.28 8.06 18.14
CA GLY A 17 35.41 9.46 17.83
C GLY A 17 35.24 9.71 16.32
N VAL A 18 34.15 10.29 15.93
CA VAL A 18 33.93 10.80 14.57
C VAL A 18 34.60 12.17 14.50
N ALA A 19 35.68 12.26 13.73
CA ALA A 19 36.31 13.54 13.43
C ALA A 19 35.38 14.37 12.52
N PHE A 20 34.87 15.47 13.04
CA PHE A 20 34.10 16.44 12.26
C PHE A 20 35.04 17.23 11.35
N SER A 21 35.04 16.95 10.06
CA SER A 21 35.57 17.87 9.06
C SER A 21 34.50 18.89 8.70
N SER A 22 34.65 20.10 9.18
CA SER A 22 33.87 21.25 8.75
C SER A 22 34.24 21.60 7.30
N CYS A 23 33.34 21.35 6.37
CA CYS A 23 33.36 22.03 5.07
C CYS A 23 32.17 22.99 5.01
N SER A 24 32.53 24.29 5.00
CA SER A 24 31.63 25.39 4.75
C SER A 24 31.26 25.45 3.27
N SER A 25 29.97 25.51 2.92
CA SER A 25 29.45 26.44 1.91
C SER A 25 27.92 26.36 1.80
N ASP A 26 27.32 27.54 1.87
CA ASP A 26 25.97 27.91 1.44
C ASP A 26 24.79 27.01 1.90
N ASP A 27 24.44 27.19 3.16
CA ASP A 27 23.25 26.58 3.69
C ASP A 27 22.51 27.58 4.58
N ASN A 28 21.39 28.08 4.14
CA ASN A 28 20.38 29.00 4.68
C ASN A 28 20.27 29.16 6.22
N GLY A 29 21.39 29.13 6.96
CA GLY A 29 21.43 29.37 8.40
C GLY A 29 20.69 28.35 9.29
N LEU A 30 20.27 27.22 8.75
CA LEU A 30 19.59 26.17 9.53
C LEU A 30 20.58 25.45 10.42
N LYS A 31 20.28 25.37 11.71
CA LYS A 31 21.07 24.63 12.69
C LYS A 31 20.86 23.12 12.52
N SER A 32 21.92 22.36 12.81
CA SER A 32 21.84 20.90 12.88
C SER A 32 21.84 20.44 14.33
N TYR A 33 21.09 19.37 14.60
CA TYR A 33 20.94 18.82 15.93
C TYR A 33 21.18 17.32 15.96
N PRO A 34 21.74 16.76 17.05
CA PRO A 34 21.84 15.33 17.21
C PRO A 34 20.44 14.73 17.41
N VAL A 35 20.21 13.61 16.73
CA VAL A 35 18.99 12.81 16.87
C VAL A 35 19.37 11.38 17.21
N THR A 36 18.83 10.87 18.31
CA THR A 36 18.95 9.46 18.67
C THR A 36 17.66 8.75 18.35
N VAL A 37 17.71 7.79 17.45
CA VAL A 37 16.58 6.93 17.09
C VAL A 37 16.71 5.62 17.85
N THR A 38 15.73 5.31 18.67
CA THR A 38 15.59 4.03 19.38
C THR A 38 14.60 3.15 18.66
N LEU A 39 15.02 1.94 18.31
CA LEU A 39 14.20 0.93 17.65
C LEU A 39 13.63 0.00 18.72
N ASN A 40 12.31 -0.04 18.83
CA ASN A 40 11.60 -0.89 19.76
C ASN A 40 11.09 -2.13 19.01
N PHE A 41 11.64 -3.29 19.31
CA PHE A 41 11.26 -4.56 18.70
C PHE A 41 10.10 -5.15 19.49
N GLY A 42 9.03 -5.57 18.79
CA GLY A 42 7.94 -6.32 19.40
C GLY A 42 8.39 -7.70 19.91
N ASP A 43 7.54 -8.36 20.66
CA ASP A 43 7.86 -9.64 21.34
C ASP A 43 8.23 -10.76 20.35
N ASP A 44 7.80 -10.65 19.09
CA ASP A 44 8.03 -11.60 17.99
C ASP A 44 9.27 -11.28 17.16
N LEU A 45 9.98 -10.19 17.47
CA LEU A 45 11.14 -9.73 16.72
C LEU A 45 12.41 -9.78 17.57
N GLN A 46 13.46 -10.40 17.02
CA GLN A 46 14.80 -10.39 17.60
C GLN A 46 15.77 -9.72 16.62
N ILE A 47 16.53 -8.72 17.08
CA ILE A 47 17.46 -7.97 16.22
C ILE A 47 18.45 -8.89 15.49
N ASP A 48 18.89 -9.97 16.12
CA ASP A 48 19.83 -10.92 15.54
C ASP A 48 19.26 -11.69 14.34
N ASN A 49 17.92 -11.71 14.22
CA ASN A 49 17.20 -12.34 13.12
C ASN A 49 16.87 -11.33 12.00
N ILE A 50 17.35 -10.09 12.09
CA ILE A 50 17.09 -9.06 11.10
C ILE A 50 18.38 -8.73 10.35
N SER A 51 18.28 -8.62 9.03
CA SER A 51 19.35 -8.14 8.15
C SER A 51 18.90 -6.87 7.43
N ASP A 52 19.89 -6.11 6.94
CA ASP A 52 19.68 -4.86 6.17
C ASP A 52 18.83 -3.81 6.90
N LEU A 53 18.85 -3.82 8.24
CA LEU A 53 18.07 -2.86 9.02
C LEU A 53 18.53 -1.42 8.73
N THR A 54 17.63 -0.61 8.21
CA THR A 54 17.93 0.73 7.70
C THR A 54 16.94 1.74 8.26
N VAL A 55 17.45 2.87 8.74
CA VAL A 55 16.66 4.01 9.19
C VAL A 55 16.80 5.14 8.16
N ILE A 56 15.70 5.68 7.71
CA ILE A 56 15.62 6.82 6.79
C ILE A 56 14.92 7.96 7.51
N ALA A 57 15.55 9.14 7.55
CA ALA A 57 14.93 10.37 8.01
C ALA A 57 14.68 11.28 6.80
N LYS A 58 13.43 11.46 6.41
CA LYS A 58 13.02 12.30 5.27
C LYS A 58 12.43 13.60 5.78
N SER A 59 13.04 14.73 5.39
CA SER A 59 12.52 16.05 5.76
C SER A 59 11.27 16.42 4.95
N ASP A 60 10.46 17.31 5.47
CA ASP A 60 9.34 17.96 4.78
C ASP A 60 9.76 18.72 3.50
N LYS A 61 11.07 19.01 3.34
CA LYS A 61 11.67 19.65 2.18
C LYS A 61 12.25 18.67 1.16
N GLY A 62 12.03 17.36 1.35
CA GLY A 62 12.42 16.32 0.42
C GLY A 62 13.87 15.83 0.54
N THR A 63 14.69 16.35 1.47
CA THR A 63 16.01 15.78 1.75
C THR A 63 15.89 14.56 2.65
N SER A 64 16.67 13.52 2.40
CA SER A 64 16.67 12.30 3.21
C SER A 64 18.07 11.90 3.63
N ASP A 65 18.19 11.47 4.88
CA ASP A 65 19.38 10.87 5.46
C ASP A 65 19.09 9.38 5.76
N THR A 66 20.04 8.52 5.36
CA THR A 66 19.89 7.07 5.49
C THR A 66 21.03 6.49 6.29
N VAL A 67 20.71 5.66 7.28
CA VAL A 67 21.73 5.01 8.13
C VAL A 67 21.36 3.54 8.33
N LYS A 68 22.37 2.66 8.25
CA LYS A 68 22.22 1.24 8.61
C LYS A 68 22.30 1.08 10.14
N ALA A 69 21.34 0.34 10.68
CA ALA A 69 21.33 0.01 12.10
C ALA A 69 21.96 -1.37 12.34
N SER A 70 22.92 -1.42 13.28
CA SER A 70 23.52 -2.66 13.76
C SER A 70 23.09 -3.00 15.20
N GLY A 71 22.23 -2.19 15.78
CA GLY A 71 21.73 -2.30 17.15
C GLY A 71 20.34 -1.64 17.25
N ASN A 72 19.85 -1.56 18.46
CA ASN A 72 18.55 -0.94 18.75
C ASN A 72 18.59 0.59 18.83
N GLN A 73 19.75 1.21 18.59
CA GLN A 73 19.88 2.67 18.55
C GLN A 73 20.74 3.11 17.36
N VAL A 74 20.34 4.23 16.78
CA VAL A 74 21.04 4.88 15.67
C VAL A 74 21.14 6.36 15.98
N SER A 75 22.29 6.96 15.66
CA SER A 75 22.53 8.40 15.82
C SER A 75 22.64 9.07 14.46
N LEU A 76 21.94 10.19 14.32
CA LEU A 76 21.91 11.05 13.14
C LEU A 76 22.23 12.49 13.57
N VAL A 77 22.68 13.32 12.62
CA VAL A 77 22.75 14.77 12.79
C VAL A 77 21.91 15.39 11.69
N LEU A 78 20.76 15.95 12.07
CA LEU A 78 19.77 16.47 11.14
C LEU A 78 19.63 17.99 11.25
N LYS A 79 19.36 18.66 10.13
CA LYS A 79 19.00 20.08 10.12
C LYS A 79 17.66 20.28 10.84
N GLN A 80 17.44 21.46 11.39
CA GLN A 80 16.15 21.78 11.98
C GLN A 80 15.02 21.65 10.98
N GLY A 81 13.92 20.97 11.36
CA GLY A 81 12.76 20.70 10.51
C GLY A 81 11.88 19.61 11.04
N THR A 82 10.85 19.29 10.30
CA THR A 82 9.98 18.15 10.54
C THR A 82 10.45 16.99 9.68
N TYR A 83 10.50 15.79 10.26
CA TYR A 83 11.01 14.60 9.59
C TYR A 83 10.03 13.44 9.76
N ASP A 84 9.83 12.72 8.67
CA ASP A 84 9.28 11.37 8.68
C ASP A 84 10.44 10.39 8.82
N PHE A 85 10.40 9.58 9.87
CA PHE A 85 11.36 8.51 10.10
C PHE A 85 10.73 7.18 9.71
N SER A 86 11.38 6.44 8.83
CA SER A 86 10.98 5.10 8.44
C SER A 86 12.10 4.11 8.71
N VAL A 87 11.72 2.89 9.04
CA VAL A 87 12.63 1.77 9.27
C VAL A 87 12.20 0.60 8.43
N SER A 88 13.16 -0.05 7.77
CA SER A 88 12.94 -1.29 7.04
C SER A 88 14.07 -2.27 7.31
N GLY A 89 13.78 -3.57 7.22
CA GLY A 89 14.72 -4.65 7.36
C GLY A 89 14.13 -5.97 6.87
N LYS A 90 14.98 -6.99 6.68
CA LYS A 90 14.55 -8.34 6.27
C LYS A 90 14.66 -9.29 7.46
N VAL A 91 13.68 -10.16 7.64
CA VAL A 91 13.78 -11.26 8.59
C VAL A 91 14.61 -12.37 7.95
N LYS A 92 15.68 -12.81 8.64
CA LYS A 92 16.55 -13.88 8.16
C LYS A 92 15.77 -15.18 8.08
N ASP A 93 16.08 -15.98 7.08
CA ASP A 93 15.48 -17.31 6.84
C ASP A 93 13.96 -17.28 6.57
N GLU A 94 13.38 -16.10 6.43
CA GLU A 94 11.98 -15.90 6.03
C GLU A 94 11.93 -15.04 4.77
N ALA A 95 11.92 -15.67 3.59
CA ALA A 95 11.97 -14.97 2.30
C ALA A 95 10.83 -13.95 2.09
N THR A 96 9.73 -14.08 2.83
CA THR A 96 8.53 -13.24 2.72
C THR A 96 8.32 -12.28 3.89
N ALA A 97 9.13 -12.35 4.95
CA ALA A 97 8.97 -11.50 6.11
C ALA A 97 9.94 -10.32 6.13
N SER A 98 9.41 -9.14 6.40
CA SER A 98 10.17 -7.91 6.59
C SER A 98 9.81 -7.26 7.92
N VAL A 99 10.64 -6.30 8.33
CA VAL A 99 10.39 -5.47 9.52
C VAL A 99 10.19 -4.05 9.05
N SER A 100 9.21 -3.37 9.60
CA SER A 100 9.01 -1.97 9.32
C SER A 100 8.51 -1.19 10.54
N GLY A 101 8.78 0.11 10.54
CA GLY A 101 8.28 1.08 11.50
C GLY A 101 8.27 2.48 10.92
N LEU A 102 7.35 3.32 11.38
CA LEU A 102 7.21 4.70 10.92
C LEU A 102 6.90 5.61 12.11
N THR A 103 7.49 6.80 12.14
CA THR A 103 7.11 7.86 13.08
C THR A 103 7.47 9.24 12.52
N LYS A 104 6.84 10.28 13.04
CA LYS A 104 7.13 11.67 12.68
C LYS A 104 7.68 12.42 13.88
N ALA A 105 8.71 13.22 13.69
CA ALA A 105 9.26 14.06 14.75
C ALA A 105 9.74 15.43 14.25
N ASN A 106 9.71 16.40 15.16
CA ASN A 106 10.23 17.73 14.94
C ASN A 106 11.64 17.83 15.55
N VAL A 107 12.62 18.24 14.74
CA VAL A 107 14.03 18.39 15.13
C VAL A 107 14.37 19.88 15.19
N TYR A 108 14.25 20.47 16.38
CA TYR A 108 14.65 21.87 16.67
C TYR A 108 15.65 21.99 17.83
N ASN A 109 15.98 20.87 18.43
CA ASN A 109 17.00 20.69 19.48
C ASN A 109 17.51 19.24 19.42
N GLU A 110 18.33 18.82 20.38
CA GLU A 110 18.65 17.42 20.59
C GLU A 110 17.35 16.61 20.79
N THR A 111 17.14 15.58 19.96
CA THR A 111 15.85 14.90 19.86
C THR A 111 16.03 13.39 20.00
N ASN A 112 15.17 12.77 20.82
CA ASN A 112 15.05 11.33 20.91
C ASN A 112 13.77 10.88 20.21
N VAL A 113 13.91 9.92 19.31
CA VAL A 113 12.81 9.36 18.52
C VAL A 113 12.73 7.87 18.81
N THR A 114 11.55 7.38 19.18
CA THR A 114 11.30 5.94 19.32
C THR A 114 10.44 5.47 18.16
N ILE A 115 10.83 4.35 17.54
CA ILE A 115 10.10 3.73 16.44
C ILE A 115 9.77 2.29 16.85
N ASP A 116 8.48 2.00 16.97
CA ASP A 116 8.00 0.65 17.17
C ASP A 116 8.10 -0.13 15.86
N LEU A 117 8.75 -1.29 15.90
CA LEU A 117 8.93 -2.17 14.77
C LEU A 117 7.92 -3.32 14.83
N SER A 118 7.36 -3.66 13.70
CA SER A 118 6.49 -4.82 13.54
C SER A 118 7.00 -5.72 12.41
N LYS A 119 6.77 -7.02 12.58
CA LYS A 119 6.97 -7.98 11.50
C LYS A 119 5.83 -7.81 10.50
N VAL A 120 6.20 -7.72 9.24
CA VAL A 120 5.27 -7.64 8.11
C VAL A 120 5.47 -8.88 7.27
N ASN A 121 4.43 -9.67 7.15
CA ASN A 121 4.43 -10.79 6.23
C ASN A 121 4.06 -10.26 4.85
N LYS A 122 4.92 -10.52 3.87
CA LYS A 122 4.59 -10.21 2.48
C LYS A 122 3.41 -11.05 2.04
N SER A 123 2.42 -10.39 1.48
CA SER A 123 1.33 -11.08 0.82
C SER A 123 1.81 -11.84 -0.41
N SER A 124 1.21 -13.00 -0.64
CA SER A 124 1.49 -13.80 -1.82
C SER A 124 1.01 -13.12 -3.11
N LEU A 125 -0.14 -12.46 -3.04
CA LEU A 125 -0.73 -11.69 -4.14
C LEU A 125 -0.83 -10.24 -3.73
N ILE A 126 -0.35 -9.32 -4.58
CA ILE A 126 -0.32 -7.89 -4.33
C ILE A 126 -0.67 -7.10 -5.59
N PHE A 127 -1.12 -5.86 -5.43
CA PHE A 127 -1.26 -4.92 -6.54
C PHE A 127 0.13 -4.53 -7.06
N LYS A 128 0.37 -4.75 -8.35
CA LYS A 128 1.63 -4.38 -9.03
C LYS A 128 1.52 -2.99 -9.67
N THR A 129 0.41 -2.72 -10.33
CA THR A 129 0.14 -1.49 -11.06
C THR A 129 -1.27 -1.02 -10.76
N LEU A 130 -1.48 0.28 -10.62
CA LEU A 130 -2.79 0.91 -10.46
C LEU A 130 -2.88 2.12 -11.39
N PHE A 131 -3.99 2.23 -12.11
CA PHE A 131 -4.34 3.42 -12.86
C PHE A 131 -5.81 3.77 -12.62
N HIS A 132 -6.05 4.84 -11.86
CA HIS A 132 -7.35 5.13 -11.27
C HIS A 132 -7.97 6.46 -11.73
N ALA A 133 -7.14 7.34 -12.32
CA ALA A 133 -7.54 8.75 -12.48
C ALA A 133 -8.06 9.09 -13.88
N GLY A 134 -7.89 8.20 -14.86
CA GLY A 134 -8.18 8.47 -16.27
C GLY A 134 -7.08 9.26 -16.97
N SER A 135 -6.84 8.95 -18.23
CA SER A 135 -5.72 9.55 -19.00
C SER A 135 -6.05 10.93 -19.56
N LYS A 136 -7.32 11.34 -19.56
CA LYS A 136 -7.71 12.69 -19.99
C LYS A 136 -8.93 13.19 -19.21
N LEU A 137 -9.07 14.51 -19.13
CA LEU A 137 -10.18 15.17 -18.45
C LEU A 137 -11.53 14.66 -18.98
N TYR A 138 -12.41 14.24 -18.06
CA TYR A 138 -13.71 13.64 -18.29
C TYR A 138 -13.72 12.27 -19.01
N TYR A 139 -12.57 11.65 -19.23
CA TYR A 139 -12.50 10.29 -19.70
C TYR A 139 -12.06 9.36 -18.54
N VAL A 140 -12.90 8.38 -18.22
CA VAL A 140 -12.83 7.64 -16.95
C VAL A 140 -12.93 6.11 -17.14
N TYR A 141 -13.00 5.66 -18.39
CA TYR A 141 -13.21 4.25 -18.72
C TYR A 141 -11.94 3.43 -18.82
N ASP A 142 -10.79 4.09 -18.88
CA ASP A 142 -9.47 3.49 -19.10
C ASP A 142 -8.74 3.13 -17.81
N SER A 143 -9.45 3.06 -16.67
CA SER A 143 -8.86 2.59 -15.43
C SER A 143 -8.56 1.09 -15.49
N TYR A 144 -7.41 0.70 -14.91
CA TYR A 144 -6.99 -0.68 -14.81
C TYR A 144 -6.08 -0.89 -13.61
N PHE A 145 -5.86 -2.15 -13.26
CA PHE A 145 -4.87 -2.54 -12.26
C PHE A 145 -4.26 -3.90 -12.61
N GLU A 146 -3.08 -4.17 -12.06
CA GLU A 146 -2.42 -5.47 -12.19
C GLU A 146 -2.22 -6.08 -10.81
N ILE A 147 -2.45 -7.39 -10.71
CA ILE A 147 -2.14 -8.21 -9.55
C ILE A 147 -0.99 -9.13 -9.93
N VAL A 148 0.00 -9.28 -9.05
CA VAL A 148 1.15 -10.16 -9.25
C VAL A 148 1.26 -11.20 -8.14
N ASN A 149 1.67 -12.42 -8.51
CA ASN A 149 2.11 -13.42 -7.55
C ASN A 149 3.56 -13.12 -7.12
N ASN A 150 3.69 -12.51 -5.95
CA ASN A 150 4.97 -12.10 -5.35
C ASN A 150 5.61 -13.20 -4.47
N SER A 151 4.99 -14.39 -4.42
CA SER A 151 5.46 -15.57 -3.67
C SER A 151 6.18 -16.59 -4.55
N ASP A 152 6.84 -17.57 -3.96
CA ASP A 152 7.53 -18.65 -4.68
C ASP A 152 6.63 -19.87 -4.97
N GLU A 153 5.35 -19.79 -4.61
CA GLU A 153 4.37 -20.84 -4.80
C GLU A 153 3.27 -20.40 -5.76
N VAL A 154 2.63 -21.36 -6.42
CA VAL A 154 1.44 -21.10 -7.25
C VAL A 154 0.34 -20.52 -6.35
N GLN A 155 -0.21 -19.41 -6.74
CA GLN A 155 -1.39 -18.82 -6.11
C GLN A 155 -2.60 -18.99 -7.03
N TYR A 156 -3.79 -18.93 -6.45
CA TYR A 156 -5.03 -19.04 -7.21
C TYR A 156 -5.84 -17.76 -7.06
N LEU A 157 -6.34 -17.24 -8.17
CA LEU A 157 -7.16 -16.03 -8.20
C LEU A 157 -8.61 -16.30 -7.78
N ASP A 158 -9.03 -17.55 -7.81
CA ASP A 158 -10.39 -17.97 -7.47
C ASP A 158 -10.89 -17.38 -6.16
N ASN A 159 -12.09 -16.79 -6.20
CA ASN A 159 -12.75 -16.20 -5.04
C ASN A 159 -12.01 -14.99 -4.41
N LEU A 160 -10.93 -14.50 -5.01
CA LEU A 160 -10.34 -13.23 -4.57
C LEU A 160 -11.34 -12.09 -4.79
N ILE A 161 -11.54 -11.30 -3.75
CA ILE A 161 -12.38 -10.10 -3.82
C ILE A 161 -11.50 -8.89 -4.06
N ILE A 162 -11.94 -8.01 -4.96
CA ILE A 162 -11.36 -6.69 -5.18
C ILE A 162 -12.43 -5.67 -4.82
N ALA A 163 -12.06 -4.79 -3.90
CA ALA A 163 -12.94 -3.74 -3.44
C ALA A 163 -12.23 -2.39 -3.48
N THR A 164 -12.99 -1.34 -3.76
CA THR A 164 -12.49 0.04 -3.76
C THR A 164 -13.31 0.92 -2.83
N ALA A 165 -12.71 2.01 -2.37
CA ALA A 165 -13.38 3.04 -1.59
C ALA A 165 -12.84 4.42 -1.92
N LEU A 166 -13.60 5.48 -1.65
CA LEU A 166 -13.07 6.84 -1.73
C LEU A 166 -12.10 7.09 -0.58
N ALA A 167 -10.91 7.56 -0.90
CA ALA A 167 -9.81 7.81 0.02
C ALA A 167 -9.39 9.29 0.04
N GLY A 168 -8.22 9.60 0.63
CA GLY A 168 -7.60 10.93 0.60
C GLY A 168 -8.39 12.02 1.33
N GLN A 169 -9.19 11.67 2.31
CA GLN A 169 -9.94 12.62 3.13
C GLN A 169 -8.99 13.35 4.09
N THR A 170 -9.36 14.59 4.47
CA THR A 170 -8.62 15.38 5.47
C THR A 170 -9.08 15.08 6.92
N THR A 171 -10.05 14.20 7.08
CA THR A 171 -10.59 13.77 8.37
C THR A 171 -10.81 12.26 8.38
N GLN A 172 -10.85 11.68 9.56
CA GLN A 172 -11.27 10.29 9.73
C GLN A 172 -12.63 10.03 9.09
N ASN A 173 -12.80 8.85 8.48
CA ASN A 173 -14.11 8.41 8.06
C ASN A 173 -15.02 8.12 9.26
N ALA A 174 -16.34 8.00 9.04
CA ALA A 174 -17.32 7.84 10.11
C ALA A 174 -17.10 6.57 10.95
N TRP A 175 -16.59 5.49 10.38
CA TRP A 175 -16.31 4.23 11.10
C TRP A 175 -15.07 4.38 11.99
N GLN A 176 -14.00 4.96 11.48
CA GLN A 176 -12.80 5.28 12.28
C GLN A 176 -13.15 6.22 13.44
N ALA A 177 -13.95 7.26 13.17
CA ALA A 177 -14.44 8.20 14.20
C ALA A 177 -15.35 7.51 15.25
N ALA A 178 -16.05 6.44 14.86
CA ALA A 178 -16.84 5.60 15.78
C ALA A 178 -16.00 4.54 16.52
N GLY A 179 -14.67 4.50 16.29
CA GLY A 179 -13.76 3.57 16.95
C GLY A 179 -13.74 2.17 16.31
N ILE A 180 -14.27 2.00 15.10
CA ILE A 180 -14.21 0.75 14.35
C ILE A 180 -12.86 0.68 13.64
N THR A 181 -11.98 -0.22 14.07
CA THR A 181 -10.58 -0.29 13.64
C THR A 181 -10.15 -1.62 13.02
N ASP A 182 -11.07 -2.56 12.91
CA ASP A 182 -10.83 -3.91 12.37
C ASP A 182 -11.68 -4.22 11.14
N LEU A 183 -12.53 -3.27 10.71
CA LEU A 183 -13.41 -3.36 9.55
C LEU A 183 -13.27 -2.14 8.65
N TYR A 184 -13.26 -2.36 7.35
CA TYR A 184 -13.20 -1.31 6.35
C TYR A 184 -14.47 -1.24 5.52
N PRO A 185 -15.12 -0.07 5.42
CA PRO A 185 -16.36 0.14 4.67
C PRO A 185 -16.06 0.26 3.17
N MET A 186 -15.92 -0.88 2.51
CA MET A 186 -15.58 -0.92 1.09
C MET A 186 -16.85 -0.88 0.24
N CYS A 187 -16.93 0.02 -0.66
CA CYS A 187 -17.65 0.02 -1.93
C CYS A 187 -17.64 1.43 -2.55
N ASN A 188 -16.90 1.60 -3.63
CA ASN A 188 -17.02 2.73 -4.53
C ASN A 188 -17.77 2.29 -5.80
N GLY A 189 -19.09 2.19 -5.67
CA GLY A 189 -19.97 1.68 -6.71
C GLY A 189 -20.19 0.17 -6.61
N SER A 190 -19.18 -0.64 -6.82
CA SER A 190 -19.26 -2.09 -6.80
C SER A 190 -18.07 -2.74 -6.09
N VAL A 191 -18.26 -3.98 -5.66
CA VAL A 191 -17.24 -4.92 -5.21
C VAL A 191 -17.31 -6.14 -6.11
N VAL A 192 -16.17 -6.61 -6.59
CA VAL A 192 -16.08 -7.71 -7.55
C VAL A 192 -15.23 -8.85 -7.00
N ALA A 193 -15.41 -10.04 -7.56
CA ALA A 193 -14.58 -11.19 -7.23
C ALA A 193 -14.20 -11.96 -8.49
N PHE A 194 -13.05 -12.63 -8.45
CA PHE A 194 -12.73 -13.62 -9.47
C PHE A 194 -13.70 -14.79 -9.34
N PRO A 195 -14.24 -15.31 -10.44
CA PRO A 195 -15.00 -16.55 -10.42
C PRO A 195 -14.09 -17.74 -10.10
N GLY A 196 -14.65 -18.90 -9.90
CA GLY A 196 -13.91 -20.15 -9.77
C GLY A 196 -14.27 -20.97 -8.54
N SER A 197 -13.75 -22.19 -8.52
CA SER A 197 -14.06 -23.18 -7.49
C SER A 197 -12.93 -23.38 -6.46
N GLY A 198 -11.83 -22.60 -6.62
CA GLY A 198 -10.68 -22.59 -5.71
C GLY A 198 -9.34 -22.93 -6.37
N THR A 199 -9.33 -23.52 -7.57
CA THR A 199 -8.13 -23.93 -8.29
C THR A 199 -8.22 -23.80 -9.81
N ASP A 200 -9.19 -23.01 -10.29
CA ASP A 200 -9.45 -22.89 -11.73
C ASP A 200 -8.52 -21.88 -12.41
N TYR A 201 -8.04 -20.90 -11.65
CA TYR A 201 -7.23 -19.78 -12.16
C TYR A 201 -5.88 -19.68 -11.44
N PRO A 202 -4.93 -20.62 -11.73
CA PRO A 202 -3.59 -20.58 -11.15
C PRO A 202 -2.77 -19.41 -11.71
N LEU A 203 -2.07 -18.71 -10.83
CA LEU A 203 -1.08 -17.68 -11.17
C LEU A 203 0.30 -18.16 -10.71
N GLN A 204 1.22 -18.36 -11.67
CA GLN A 204 2.56 -18.87 -11.37
C GLN A 204 3.41 -17.82 -10.63
N PRO A 205 4.46 -18.24 -9.91
CA PRO A 205 5.38 -17.32 -9.25
C PRO A 205 5.95 -16.25 -10.19
N GLY A 206 5.68 -14.98 -9.90
CA GLY A 206 6.12 -13.81 -10.68
C GLY A 206 5.23 -13.45 -11.86
N GLU A 207 4.20 -14.26 -12.17
CA GLU A 207 3.19 -13.88 -13.15
C GLU A 207 2.26 -12.79 -12.60
N SER A 208 1.78 -11.96 -13.49
CA SER A 208 0.75 -10.94 -13.21
C SER A 208 -0.42 -11.06 -14.16
N VAL A 209 -1.58 -10.60 -13.70
CA VAL A 209 -2.79 -10.44 -14.51
C VAL A 209 -3.19 -8.97 -14.53
N LYS A 210 -3.63 -8.52 -15.72
CA LYS A 210 -4.15 -7.17 -15.96
C LYS A 210 -5.68 -7.21 -15.95
N ILE A 211 -6.28 -6.38 -15.13
CA ILE A 211 -7.73 -6.25 -14.99
C ILE A 211 -8.14 -4.85 -15.44
N ALA A 212 -8.94 -4.75 -16.48
CA ALA A 212 -9.46 -3.49 -17.02
C ALA A 212 -10.86 -3.18 -16.52
N SER A 213 -11.20 -1.90 -16.43
CA SER A 213 -12.60 -1.48 -16.32
C SER A 213 -13.34 -1.80 -17.61
N ASP A 214 -12.76 -1.37 -18.75
CA ASP A 214 -13.19 -1.73 -20.11
C ASP A 214 -11.99 -2.33 -20.88
N ALA A 215 -12.06 -3.60 -21.31
CA ALA A 215 -10.97 -4.30 -21.98
C ALA A 215 -10.91 -3.97 -23.49
N VAL A 216 -10.66 -2.72 -23.83
CA VAL A 216 -10.62 -2.20 -25.20
C VAL A 216 -9.37 -1.33 -25.45
N ASN A 217 -9.11 -1.03 -26.71
CA ASN A 217 -8.09 -0.06 -27.07
C ASN A 217 -8.62 1.38 -26.90
N HIS A 218 -8.34 2.00 -25.76
CA HIS A 218 -8.80 3.36 -25.46
C HIS A 218 -8.14 4.44 -26.31
N LYS A 219 -7.06 4.15 -27.03
CA LYS A 219 -6.43 5.08 -27.97
C LYS A 219 -7.26 5.31 -29.23
N SER A 220 -8.13 4.34 -29.57
CA SER A 220 -8.87 4.37 -30.83
C SER A 220 -9.89 5.51 -30.88
N ALA A 221 -10.29 5.88 -32.11
CA ALA A 221 -11.29 6.92 -32.38
C ALA A 221 -12.70 6.56 -31.87
N ASP A 222 -12.97 5.27 -31.67
CA ASP A 222 -14.25 4.80 -31.12
C ASP A 222 -14.40 5.11 -29.63
N TYR A 223 -13.28 5.44 -28.93
CA TYR A 223 -13.23 5.71 -27.51
C TYR A 223 -12.65 7.09 -27.20
N ALA A 224 -11.42 7.18 -26.66
CA ALA A 224 -10.85 8.45 -26.25
C ALA A 224 -10.24 9.27 -27.39
N ASP A 225 -9.88 8.64 -28.53
CA ASP A 225 -9.12 9.23 -29.63
C ASP A 225 -7.87 9.98 -29.12
N ASN A 226 -7.09 9.29 -28.31
CA ASN A 226 -5.95 9.90 -27.62
C ASN A 226 -4.84 8.87 -27.39
N ASP A 227 -3.68 9.07 -28.01
CA ASP A 227 -2.51 8.20 -27.90
C ASP A 227 -1.95 8.11 -26.45
N ALA A 228 -2.29 9.09 -25.59
CA ALA A 228 -1.90 9.05 -24.18
C ALA A 228 -2.74 8.08 -23.34
N CYS A 229 -3.84 7.53 -23.87
CA CYS A 229 -4.61 6.50 -23.18
C CYS A 229 -3.91 5.15 -23.26
N PRO A 230 -4.16 4.23 -22.33
CA PRO A 230 -3.69 2.86 -22.43
C PRO A 230 -4.44 2.09 -23.54
N ASP A 231 -3.78 1.11 -24.13
CA ASP A 231 -4.43 0.03 -24.85
C ASP A 231 -4.67 -1.11 -23.88
N LEU A 232 -5.93 -1.41 -23.58
CA LEU A 232 -6.33 -2.45 -22.64
C LEU A 232 -7.01 -3.64 -23.35
N SER A 233 -6.93 -3.70 -24.69
CA SER A 233 -7.50 -4.81 -25.46
C SER A 233 -6.83 -6.17 -25.23
N ASP A 234 -5.67 -6.16 -24.56
CA ASP A 234 -4.92 -7.35 -24.11
C ASP A 234 -5.12 -7.68 -22.62
N ALA A 235 -6.10 -7.04 -21.96
CA ALA A 235 -6.37 -7.33 -20.56
C ALA A 235 -6.77 -8.79 -20.35
N ASP A 236 -6.27 -9.40 -19.29
CA ASP A 236 -6.59 -10.79 -18.93
C ASP A 236 -8.02 -10.93 -18.38
N TRP A 237 -8.51 -9.86 -17.77
CA TRP A 237 -9.84 -9.79 -17.15
C TRP A 237 -10.47 -8.42 -17.35
N GLU A 238 -11.82 -8.42 -17.31
CA GLU A 238 -12.64 -7.21 -17.35
C GLU A 238 -13.58 -7.14 -16.15
N VAL A 239 -13.89 -5.91 -15.73
CA VAL A 239 -14.97 -5.69 -14.76
C VAL A 239 -16.25 -5.33 -15.50
N TYR A 240 -16.97 -6.34 -15.96
CA TYR A 240 -18.25 -6.17 -16.60
C TYR A 240 -19.40 -6.08 -15.58
N LEU A 241 -19.99 -4.89 -15.44
CA LEU A 241 -21.09 -4.63 -14.50
C LEU A 241 -22.44 -4.84 -15.19
N SER A 242 -22.83 -6.10 -15.41
CA SER A 242 -23.99 -6.54 -16.22
C SER A 242 -25.35 -5.94 -15.82
N PHE A 243 -25.47 -5.38 -14.63
CA PHE A 243 -26.68 -4.68 -14.16
C PHE A 243 -26.82 -3.28 -14.74
N HIS A 244 -25.77 -2.71 -15.37
CA HIS A 244 -25.81 -1.40 -15.98
C HIS A 244 -26.11 -1.49 -17.48
N SER A 245 -27.22 -0.92 -17.92
CA SER A 245 -27.74 -1.09 -19.30
C SER A 245 -26.88 -0.49 -20.42
N ALA A 246 -25.90 0.36 -20.08
CA ALA A 246 -24.98 0.98 -21.04
C ALA A 246 -23.58 0.32 -21.00
N GLU A 247 -23.44 -0.75 -20.26
CA GLU A 247 -22.20 -1.52 -20.19
C GLU A 247 -22.07 -2.42 -21.41
N VAL A 248 -20.85 -2.58 -21.89
CA VAL A 248 -20.53 -3.45 -23.03
C VAL A 248 -19.64 -4.58 -22.54
N ASP A 249 -20.03 -5.80 -22.83
CA ASP A 249 -19.25 -7.01 -22.52
C ASP A 249 -18.21 -7.20 -23.64
N ASN A 250 -16.95 -6.96 -23.32
CA ASN A 250 -15.83 -7.13 -24.24
C ASN A 250 -15.31 -8.59 -24.18
N PRO A 251 -14.42 -9.01 -25.09
CA PRO A 251 -14.00 -10.42 -25.17
C PRO A 251 -13.21 -10.95 -23.97
N ALA A 252 -12.67 -10.10 -23.08
CA ALA A 252 -11.93 -10.54 -21.91
C ALA A 252 -12.84 -11.30 -20.92
N PRO A 253 -12.33 -12.29 -20.17
CA PRO A 253 -13.07 -12.92 -19.07
C PRO A 253 -13.53 -11.92 -18.02
N ASN A 254 -14.73 -12.13 -17.46
CA ASN A 254 -15.34 -11.19 -16.54
C ASN A 254 -15.14 -11.53 -15.08
N LEU A 255 -14.83 -10.51 -14.26
CA LEU A 255 -15.00 -10.59 -12.80
C LEU A 255 -16.51 -10.55 -12.47
N THR A 256 -16.87 -11.19 -11.38
CA THR A 256 -18.27 -11.28 -10.91
C THR A 256 -18.56 -10.14 -9.94
N PRO A 257 -19.52 -9.24 -10.24
CA PRO A 257 -20.02 -8.28 -9.25
C PRO A 257 -20.74 -9.01 -8.11
N ILE A 258 -20.25 -8.86 -6.88
CA ILE A 258 -20.79 -9.53 -5.69
C ILE A 258 -21.60 -8.59 -4.79
N PHE A 259 -21.30 -7.29 -4.84
CA PHE A 259 -22.00 -6.27 -4.07
C PHE A 259 -22.00 -4.95 -4.84
N THR A 260 -23.07 -4.18 -4.75
CA THR A 260 -23.11 -2.81 -5.29
C THR A 260 -23.93 -1.90 -4.38
N ASN A 261 -23.43 -0.69 -4.14
CA ASN A 261 -24.17 0.38 -3.47
C ASN A 261 -24.62 1.49 -4.44
N ASN A 262 -24.19 1.43 -5.70
CA ASN A 262 -24.57 2.38 -6.72
C ASN A 262 -24.70 1.71 -8.10
N LYS A 263 -25.86 1.20 -8.40
CA LYS A 263 -26.17 0.54 -9.69
C LYS A 263 -26.11 1.45 -10.92
N TYR A 264 -25.95 2.77 -10.75
CA TYR A 264 -25.79 3.71 -11.84
C TYR A 264 -24.34 3.96 -12.21
N MET A 265 -23.40 3.48 -11.41
CA MET A 265 -21.97 3.59 -11.65
C MET A 265 -21.50 2.35 -12.41
N LYS A 266 -21.04 2.57 -13.65
CA LYS A 266 -20.55 1.51 -14.54
C LYS A 266 -19.03 1.38 -14.60
N ILE A 267 -18.30 2.22 -13.88
CA ILE A 267 -16.85 2.26 -13.88
C ILE A 267 -16.35 1.68 -12.59
N PHE A 268 -15.38 0.79 -12.67
CA PHE A 268 -14.72 0.20 -11.51
C PHE A 268 -13.29 0.73 -11.36
N GLY A 269 -12.83 0.88 -10.13
CA GLY A 269 -11.44 1.25 -9.86
C GLY A 269 -11.09 2.71 -10.16
N PHE A 270 -12.10 3.56 -10.39
CA PHE A 270 -11.93 4.97 -10.72
C PHE A 270 -12.13 5.88 -9.49
N GLY A 271 -11.19 6.79 -9.29
CA GLY A 271 -11.29 7.81 -8.26
C GLY A 271 -10.40 9.00 -8.57
N VAL A 272 -10.97 10.07 -9.10
CA VAL A 272 -10.26 11.27 -9.57
C VAL A 272 -9.39 11.91 -8.48
N SER A 273 -9.93 12.00 -7.28
CA SER A 273 -9.23 12.70 -6.19
C SER A 273 -8.38 11.77 -5.36
N SER A 274 -8.87 10.57 -5.13
CA SER A 274 -8.19 9.56 -4.32
C SER A 274 -9.03 8.28 -4.31
N ILE A 275 -8.38 7.16 -4.14
CA ILE A 275 -9.05 5.86 -4.09
C ILE A 275 -8.25 4.91 -3.19
N ALA A 276 -8.98 4.07 -2.45
CA ALA A 276 -8.42 2.94 -1.72
C ALA A 276 -8.74 1.65 -2.47
N TYR A 277 -7.75 0.78 -2.59
CA TYR A 277 -7.88 -0.57 -3.14
C TYR A 277 -7.63 -1.61 -2.07
N ALA A 278 -8.47 -2.63 -2.01
CA ALA A 278 -8.30 -3.80 -1.18
C ALA A 278 -8.31 -5.08 -2.01
N LEU A 279 -7.28 -5.90 -1.84
CA LEU A 279 -7.24 -7.27 -2.32
C LEU A 279 -7.54 -8.18 -1.13
N VAL A 280 -8.59 -9.00 -1.24
CA VAL A 280 -9.17 -9.70 -0.09
C VAL A 280 -9.25 -11.20 -0.37
N LYS A 281 -8.78 -11.99 0.59
CA LYS A 281 -8.93 -13.45 0.59
C LYS A 281 -9.74 -13.88 1.80
N LEU A 282 -10.88 -14.49 1.52
CA LEU A 282 -11.74 -15.04 2.55
C LEU A 282 -11.14 -16.32 3.16
N PRO A 283 -11.56 -16.72 4.37
CA PRO A 283 -11.18 -17.99 4.95
C PRO A 283 -11.56 -19.17 4.04
N GLU A 284 -10.79 -20.25 4.14
CA GLU A 284 -11.08 -21.48 3.42
C GLU A 284 -12.53 -21.96 3.63
N GLY A 285 -13.19 -22.33 2.55
CA GLY A 285 -14.59 -22.79 2.56
C GLY A 285 -15.64 -21.69 2.56
N MET A 286 -15.25 -20.39 2.59
CA MET A 286 -16.18 -19.26 2.46
C MET A 286 -16.08 -18.66 1.05
N THR A 287 -17.22 -18.58 0.35
CA THR A 287 -17.27 -17.94 -0.96
C THR A 287 -17.64 -16.45 -0.84
N PRO A 288 -17.30 -15.63 -1.85
CA PRO A 288 -17.71 -14.23 -1.90
C PRO A 288 -19.22 -14.01 -1.74
N GLU A 289 -20.03 -14.87 -2.35
CA GLU A 289 -21.49 -14.80 -2.28
C GLU A 289 -21.99 -15.12 -0.86
N GLN A 290 -21.40 -16.10 -0.19
CA GLN A 290 -21.73 -16.41 1.21
C GLN A 290 -21.36 -15.25 2.13
N PHE A 291 -20.20 -14.62 1.90
CA PHE A 291 -19.74 -13.47 2.68
C PHE A 291 -20.72 -12.29 2.56
N VAL A 292 -21.17 -11.96 1.35
CA VAL A 292 -22.12 -10.88 1.09
C VAL A 292 -23.55 -11.23 1.55
N ALA A 293 -23.93 -12.50 1.53
CA ALA A 293 -25.24 -12.95 2.01
C ALA A 293 -25.40 -12.76 3.52
N ASP A 294 -24.32 -12.77 4.27
CA ASP A 294 -24.32 -12.46 5.71
C ASP A 294 -24.49 -10.95 5.93
N LYS A 295 -25.69 -10.56 6.36
CA LYS A 295 -26.05 -9.16 6.58
C LYS A 295 -25.26 -8.48 7.70
N SER A 296 -24.58 -9.21 8.56
CA SER A 296 -23.65 -8.65 9.55
C SER A 296 -22.42 -7.99 8.90
N ASN A 297 -22.08 -8.38 7.68
CA ASN A 297 -21.01 -7.78 6.87
C ASN A 297 -21.45 -6.53 6.11
N ILE A 298 -22.68 -6.06 6.28
CA ILE A 298 -23.20 -4.86 5.59
C ILE A 298 -23.59 -3.82 6.62
N GLN A 299 -23.07 -2.60 6.46
CA GLN A 299 -23.39 -1.50 7.36
C GLN A 299 -23.69 -0.21 6.59
N THR A 300 -24.51 0.64 7.18
CA THR A 300 -24.69 2.03 6.76
C THR A 300 -23.76 2.95 7.55
N THR A 301 -23.57 4.19 7.07
CA THR A 301 -22.65 5.15 7.71
C THR A 301 -23.05 5.47 9.14
N PRO A 302 -22.20 5.20 10.13
CA PRO A 302 -22.51 5.45 11.55
C PRO A 302 -22.85 6.91 11.81
N GLY A 303 -23.81 7.14 12.71
CA GLY A 303 -24.22 8.48 13.15
C GLY A 303 -24.93 9.33 12.10
N THR A 304 -25.33 8.76 10.96
CA THR A 304 -26.04 9.45 9.88
C THR A 304 -27.40 8.80 9.58
N THR A 305 -28.21 9.49 8.78
CA THR A 305 -29.47 8.96 8.23
C THR A 305 -29.31 8.38 6.82
N SER A 306 -28.08 8.24 6.34
CA SER A 306 -27.78 7.65 5.02
C SER A 306 -28.22 6.20 4.98
N SER A 307 -28.92 5.81 3.92
CA SER A 307 -29.28 4.43 3.63
C SER A 307 -28.27 3.74 2.72
N MET A 308 -27.16 4.41 2.37
CA MET A 308 -26.11 3.81 1.56
C MET A 308 -25.41 2.72 2.36
N GLU A 309 -25.36 1.54 1.78
CA GLU A 309 -24.76 0.36 2.37
C GLU A 309 -23.30 0.19 1.91
N TYR A 310 -22.47 -0.36 2.78
CA TYR A 310 -21.08 -0.67 2.54
C TYR A 310 -20.81 -2.12 2.95
N LEU A 311 -20.00 -2.82 2.17
CA LEU A 311 -19.49 -4.13 2.53
C LEU A 311 -18.33 -3.95 3.50
N MET A 312 -18.47 -4.46 4.71
CA MET A 312 -17.46 -4.33 5.77
C MET A 312 -16.41 -5.44 5.61
N ILE A 313 -15.23 -5.07 5.18
CA ILE A 313 -14.11 -5.99 4.98
C ILE A 313 -13.27 -6.05 6.26
N PRO A 314 -13.14 -7.22 6.93
CA PRO A 314 -12.25 -7.39 8.05
C PRO A 314 -10.78 -7.22 7.63
N SER A 315 -10.01 -6.43 8.39
CA SER A 315 -8.57 -6.21 8.19
C SER A 315 -7.79 -7.53 8.03
N LYS A 316 -8.13 -8.55 8.81
CA LYS A 316 -7.48 -9.88 8.76
C LYS A 316 -7.67 -10.65 7.45
N TYR A 317 -8.55 -10.19 6.55
CA TYR A 317 -8.78 -10.79 5.23
C TYR A 317 -8.06 -10.03 4.11
N LEU A 318 -7.44 -8.89 4.42
CA LEU A 318 -6.65 -8.15 3.45
C LEU A 318 -5.38 -8.92 3.09
N LEU A 319 -5.17 -9.17 1.82
CA LEU A 319 -3.88 -9.58 1.26
C LEU A 319 -3.03 -8.35 0.97
N ASP A 320 -3.63 -7.32 0.39
CA ASP A 320 -2.96 -6.07 0.08
C ASP A 320 -3.96 -4.92 0.20
N ALA A 321 -3.47 -3.77 0.64
CA ALA A 321 -4.24 -2.56 0.84
C ALA A 321 -3.43 -1.36 0.36
N VAL A 322 -4.01 -0.55 -0.52
CA VAL A 322 -3.32 0.59 -1.13
C VAL A 322 -4.21 1.81 -1.13
N ASP A 323 -3.77 2.87 -0.45
CA ASP A 323 -4.34 4.20 -0.56
C ASP A 323 -3.60 5.00 -1.64
N VAL A 324 -4.30 5.48 -2.66
CA VAL A 324 -3.78 6.43 -3.65
C VAL A 324 -4.43 7.79 -3.43
N TRP A 325 -3.62 8.82 -3.23
CA TRP A 325 -4.05 10.19 -2.98
C TRP A 325 -3.64 11.08 -4.15
N SER A 326 -4.61 11.77 -4.74
CA SER A 326 -4.39 12.64 -5.92
C SER A 326 -4.46 14.13 -5.61
N ASN A 327 -4.42 14.52 -4.34
CA ASN A 327 -4.43 15.92 -3.96
C ASN A 327 -3.17 16.27 -3.17
N SER A 328 -2.78 17.56 -3.21
CA SER A 328 -1.62 18.10 -2.51
C SER A 328 -1.95 18.63 -1.11
N ALA A 329 -3.06 18.21 -0.52
CA ALA A 329 -3.39 18.63 0.85
C ALA A 329 -2.29 18.20 1.81
N SER A 330 -1.95 19.07 2.75
CA SER A 330 -0.85 18.84 3.69
C SER A 330 -1.16 17.74 4.72
N GLU A 331 -2.42 17.37 4.87
CA GLU A 331 -2.88 16.35 5.81
C GLU A 331 -3.86 15.42 5.12
N HIS A 332 -3.60 14.13 5.23
CA HIS A 332 -4.49 13.06 4.81
C HIS A 332 -4.70 12.09 5.95
N TYR A 333 -5.93 11.66 6.13
CA TYR A 333 -6.24 10.47 6.92
C TYR A 333 -6.28 9.28 5.99
N GLY A 334 -5.50 8.25 6.31
CA GLY A 334 -5.55 7.00 5.58
C GLY A 334 -6.94 6.38 5.63
N PHE A 335 -7.40 5.84 4.52
CA PHE A 335 -8.58 5.02 4.51
C PHE A 335 -8.33 3.73 5.30
N PHE A 336 -7.17 3.10 5.05
CA PHE A 336 -6.67 2.02 5.88
C PHE A 336 -5.96 2.56 7.13
N LEU A 337 -5.95 1.77 8.18
CA LEU A 337 -5.18 2.08 9.38
C LEU A 337 -3.70 1.79 9.15
N PRO A 338 -2.79 2.42 9.91
CA PRO A 338 -1.34 2.25 9.73
C PRO A 338 -0.80 0.83 9.85
N LYS A 339 -1.58 -0.10 10.41
CA LYS A 339 -1.24 -1.53 10.45
C LYS A 339 -1.41 -2.22 9.08
N ASP A 340 -2.29 -1.70 8.22
CA ASP A 340 -2.63 -2.29 6.93
C ASP A 340 -2.08 -1.46 5.75
N ASP A 341 -2.10 -0.11 5.84
CA ASP A 341 -1.31 0.82 4.99
C ASP A 341 -0.89 2.04 5.80
N LYS A 342 0.40 2.17 6.07
CA LYS A 342 0.95 3.23 6.94
C LYS A 342 0.78 4.62 6.36
N GLN A 343 0.86 4.74 5.05
CA GLN A 343 0.75 6.00 4.33
C GLN A 343 0.44 5.74 2.87
N GLY A 344 -0.62 6.38 2.37
CA GLY A 344 -0.99 6.33 0.96
C GLY A 344 0.06 6.96 0.03
N VAL A 345 0.13 6.48 -1.20
CA VAL A 345 0.95 7.06 -2.24
C VAL A 345 0.29 8.33 -2.79
N LEU A 346 1.06 9.40 -2.98
CA LEU A 346 0.57 10.66 -3.54
C LEU A 346 0.79 10.66 -5.05
N SER A 347 -0.27 10.48 -5.81
CA SER A 347 -0.27 10.69 -7.26
C SER A 347 -0.13 12.17 -7.58
N SER A 348 0.69 12.52 -8.57
CA SER A 348 1.00 13.92 -8.87
C SER A 348 -0.13 14.65 -9.58
N GLN A 349 -0.99 13.93 -10.28
CA GLN A 349 -2.01 14.52 -11.16
C GLN A 349 -3.39 13.88 -10.95
N MET A 350 -4.41 14.72 -11.12
CA MET A 350 -5.79 14.30 -11.07
C MET A 350 -6.24 13.61 -12.38
N TYR A 351 -5.65 14.00 -13.52
CA TYR A 351 -5.87 13.41 -14.84
C TYR A 351 -4.60 13.49 -15.69
N GLY A 352 -4.45 12.58 -16.62
CA GLY A 352 -3.37 12.61 -17.61
C GLY A 352 -1.99 12.29 -17.05
N GLY A 353 -1.93 11.78 -15.82
CA GLY A 353 -0.72 11.18 -15.24
C GLY A 353 -0.49 9.78 -15.78
N GLY A 354 0.61 9.17 -15.37
CA GLY A 354 0.87 7.76 -15.55
C GLY A 354 0.18 6.91 -14.48
N CYS A 355 0.58 5.65 -14.41
CA CYS A 355 0.12 4.74 -13.36
C CYS A 355 1.02 4.80 -12.10
N GLU A 356 0.49 4.34 -11.00
CA GLU A 356 1.25 3.97 -9.82
C GLU A 356 1.80 2.55 -10.02
N ARG A 357 3.12 2.39 -9.93
CA ARG A 357 3.77 1.09 -10.12
C ARG A 357 4.59 0.70 -8.91
N ARG A 358 4.39 -0.53 -8.42
CA ARG A 358 5.10 -1.05 -7.27
C ARG A 358 6.58 -1.23 -7.57
N LYS A 359 7.45 -0.80 -6.65
CA LYS A 359 8.91 -0.88 -6.77
C LYS A 359 9.38 -2.32 -6.75
N VAL A 360 10.38 -2.62 -7.55
CA VAL A 360 11.10 -3.90 -7.50
C VAL A 360 12.07 -3.87 -6.31
N SER A 361 11.90 -4.78 -5.37
CA SER A 361 12.79 -4.92 -4.20
C SER A 361 14.04 -5.72 -4.50
N SER A 362 13.93 -6.74 -5.36
CA SER A 362 15.03 -7.60 -5.78
C SER A 362 14.68 -8.34 -7.06
N THR A 363 15.72 -8.86 -7.72
CA THR A 363 15.60 -9.75 -8.88
C THR A 363 16.48 -10.98 -8.62
N ASN A 364 15.93 -12.17 -8.79
CA ASN A 364 16.70 -13.39 -8.62
C ASN A 364 17.60 -13.69 -9.84
N ALA A 365 18.41 -14.75 -9.75
CA ALA A 365 19.35 -15.13 -10.80
C ALA A 365 18.67 -15.50 -12.16
N ASN A 366 17.38 -15.84 -12.12
CA ASN A 366 16.60 -16.19 -13.32
C ASN A 366 15.85 -14.99 -13.91
N GLY A 367 16.09 -13.77 -13.39
CA GLY A 367 15.46 -12.55 -13.87
C GLY A 367 14.06 -12.28 -13.28
N ARG A 368 13.56 -13.12 -12.38
CA ARG A 368 12.28 -12.89 -11.72
C ARG A 368 12.37 -11.72 -10.76
N LYS A 369 11.46 -10.76 -10.89
CA LYS A 369 11.31 -9.61 -10.03
C LYS A 369 10.48 -9.98 -8.78
N TYR A 370 10.90 -9.48 -7.62
CA TYR A 370 10.13 -9.45 -6.38
C TYR A 370 9.80 -8.00 -6.08
N TYR A 371 8.56 -7.72 -5.76
CA TYR A 371 8.09 -6.36 -5.55
C TYR A 371 8.13 -6.02 -4.06
N GLN A 372 8.35 -4.74 -3.78
CA GLN A 372 8.37 -4.22 -2.42
C GLN A 372 6.96 -4.22 -1.85
N ASP A 373 6.84 -4.72 -0.62
CA ASP A 373 5.58 -4.76 0.13
C ASP A 373 5.90 -4.55 1.60
N THR A 374 5.69 -3.32 2.06
CA THR A 374 6.01 -2.88 3.42
C THR A 374 4.78 -2.40 4.18
N ASN A 375 3.58 -2.61 3.64
CA ASN A 375 2.33 -2.01 4.10
C ASN A 375 2.46 -0.47 4.22
N CYS A 376 3.10 0.15 3.24
CA CYS A 376 3.26 1.59 3.13
C CYS A 376 3.26 1.98 1.65
N SER A 377 2.10 2.34 1.12
CA SER A 377 1.94 2.65 -0.30
C SER A 377 2.88 3.77 -0.76
N ALA A 378 3.16 4.77 0.08
CA ALA A 378 4.12 5.83 -0.23
C ALA A 378 5.55 5.31 -0.43
N ASP A 379 5.94 4.25 0.28
CA ASP A 379 7.26 3.65 0.16
C ASP A 379 7.30 2.61 -0.96
N ASP A 380 6.18 1.94 -1.22
CA ASP A 380 6.11 0.78 -2.11
C ASP A 380 5.90 1.15 -3.59
N PHE A 381 5.28 2.30 -3.89
CA PHE A 381 4.96 2.68 -5.25
C PHE A 381 5.81 3.84 -5.80
N LEU A 382 6.01 3.81 -7.12
CA LEU A 382 6.41 4.94 -7.95
C LEU A 382 5.18 5.52 -8.61
N THR A 383 5.11 6.82 -8.76
CA THR A 383 4.01 7.55 -9.41
C THR A 383 4.36 7.96 -10.84
N ASP A 384 3.38 8.32 -11.62
CA ASP A 384 3.54 8.83 -13.00
C ASP A 384 4.34 7.90 -13.93
N GLN A 385 4.22 6.60 -13.72
CA GLN A 385 4.91 5.62 -14.54
C GLN A 385 4.19 5.41 -15.88
N PRO A 386 4.94 5.12 -16.98
CA PRO A 386 4.32 4.83 -18.27
C PRO A 386 3.46 3.56 -18.19
N PHE A 387 2.42 3.46 -19.04
CA PHE A 387 1.53 2.30 -19.07
C PHE A 387 2.24 1.02 -19.51
N VAL A 388 3.25 1.13 -20.35
CA VAL A 388 4.10 0.01 -20.76
C VAL A 388 5.35 0.00 -19.88
N GLU A 389 5.66 -1.13 -19.27
CA GLU A 389 6.88 -1.35 -18.52
C GLU A 389 8.04 -1.56 -19.50
N GLU A 390 9.12 -0.79 -19.38
CA GLU A 390 10.34 -0.93 -20.19
C GLU A 390 11.23 -2.10 -19.71
#